data_2b49ad87ab22349b1dd99dc1bbf84c97
#
_entry.id   2b49ad87ab22349b1dd99dc1bbf84c97
#
_cell.length_a   1.000
_cell.length_b   1.000
_cell.length_c   1.000
_cell.angle_alpha   90.00
_cell.angle_beta   90.00
_cell.angle_gamma   90.00
#
_symmetry.space_group_name_H-M   'P 1'
#
loop_
_entity.id
_entity.type
_entity.pdbx_description
1 polymer ?
#
loop_
_entity_poly.entity_id
_entity_poly.type
_entity_poly.pdbx_seq_one_letter_code
_entity_poly.pdbx_strand_id
1 'polypeptide(L)'
;KGLGDWLHDNGLRFGIYSSPGDYTCGHYLGSLDHEEQDAKTYNGWGVDYLKYDWCGYSRKFDADGDLSVAAYVRPYLKMQEYLRAQPRDIFYSLCQYGMADVWKWGHAVDANSWRTTGDITDTWQSLYYIGFVRQAELYPYAGPGHWNDPDMLVVGKVGWGPKLHDTRLTPDEQYTHISLWTLLAANMLMGGDLSQMDDFTFGLLCNNEVNAINQDALGKQAKRDVLDGDIQIWQRPLADGCHAIGIFNVGSEDARVDLSKYFGQLGIRQLQSVRDLWQQKDLSTTDTNYFVPTHGVEYIKVR
;
A
#
# COMPACT_ATOMS: atom_id res chain seq x y z
N LYS A 1 5.17 23.63 -12.95
CA LYS A 1 4.65 24.65 -12.03
C LYS A 1 3.15 24.89 -12.28
N GLY A 2 2.71 25.28 -13.48
CA GLY A 2 1.29 25.58 -13.74
C GLY A 2 0.34 24.44 -13.37
N LEU A 3 0.70 23.16 -13.62
CA LEU A 3 -0.09 22.03 -13.16
C LEU A 3 -0.14 21.93 -11.63
N GLY A 4 1.00 22.12 -10.95
CA GLY A 4 1.05 22.09 -9.48
C GLY A 4 0.18 23.19 -8.85
N ASP A 5 0.26 24.41 -9.37
CA ASP A 5 -0.58 25.53 -8.94
C ASP A 5 -2.07 25.19 -9.12
N TRP A 6 -2.46 24.65 -10.30
CA TRP A 6 -3.86 24.25 -10.55
C TRP A 6 -4.34 23.14 -9.60
N LEU A 7 -3.52 22.13 -9.33
CA LEU A 7 -3.86 21.06 -8.38
C LEU A 7 -4.10 21.63 -6.98
N HIS A 8 -3.22 22.52 -6.50
CA HIS A 8 -3.36 23.14 -5.19
C HIS A 8 -4.60 24.03 -5.10
N ASP A 9 -4.90 24.81 -6.15
CA ASP A 9 -6.12 25.65 -6.23
C ASP A 9 -7.41 24.81 -6.16
N ASN A 10 -7.33 23.51 -6.54
CA ASN A 10 -8.43 22.55 -6.42
C ASN A 10 -8.35 21.68 -5.16
N GLY A 11 -7.50 22.01 -4.19
CA GLY A 11 -7.36 21.28 -2.93
C GLY A 11 -6.66 19.93 -3.03
N LEU A 12 -5.97 19.66 -4.16
CA LEU A 12 -5.24 18.44 -4.42
C LEU A 12 -3.74 18.61 -4.11
N ARG A 13 -3.04 17.50 -3.89
CA ARG A 13 -1.58 17.46 -3.75
C ARG A 13 -0.93 17.14 -5.09
N PHE A 14 0.30 17.64 -5.29
CA PHE A 14 1.06 17.42 -6.52
C PHE A 14 2.16 16.39 -6.32
N GLY A 15 2.02 15.23 -6.96
CA GLY A 15 3.04 14.18 -6.99
C GLY A 15 3.80 14.15 -8.31
N ILE A 16 5.08 13.78 -8.24
CA ILE A 16 5.91 13.53 -9.43
C ILE A 16 6.69 12.23 -9.26
N TYR A 17 7.30 11.80 -10.35
CA TYR A 17 8.09 10.60 -10.46
C TYR A 17 9.47 10.92 -11.03
N SER A 18 10.54 10.34 -10.44
CA SER A 18 11.89 10.35 -10.96
C SER A 18 12.66 9.08 -10.57
N SER A 19 13.95 9.05 -10.81
CA SER A 19 14.84 7.92 -10.55
C SER A 19 16.28 8.42 -10.29
N PRO A 20 17.07 7.71 -9.46
CA PRO A 20 18.47 8.02 -9.25
C PRO A 20 19.40 7.69 -10.44
N GLY A 21 18.86 7.07 -11.50
CA GLY A 21 19.62 6.71 -12.70
C GLY A 21 19.63 7.81 -13.75
N ASP A 22 20.27 7.51 -14.90
CA ASP A 22 20.28 8.39 -16.08
C ASP A 22 18.87 8.62 -16.61
N TYR A 23 18.04 7.57 -16.55
CA TYR A 23 16.68 7.56 -17.12
C TYR A 23 15.71 6.92 -16.15
N THR A 24 14.46 7.41 -16.20
CA THR A 24 13.30 6.77 -15.59
C THR A 24 12.87 5.52 -16.36
N CYS A 25 11.97 4.68 -15.81
CA CYS A 25 11.39 3.54 -16.52
C CYS A 25 10.64 3.94 -17.80
N GLY A 26 10.13 5.18 -17.87
CA GLY A 26 9.52 5.76 -19.06
C GLY A 26 10.52 6.37 -20.05
N HIS A 27 11.81 6.15 -19.85
CA HIS A 27 12.90 6.68 -20.68
C HIS A 27 13.00 8.23 -20.73
N TYR A 28 12.46 8.92 -19.74
CA TYR A 28 12.74 10.33 -19.49
C TYR A 28 14.00 10.49 -18.66
N LEU A 29 14.58 11.68 -18.61
CA LEU A 29 15.75 11.96 -17.79
C LEU A 29 15.49 11.64 -16.32
N GLY A 30 16.40 10.92 -15.71
CA GLY A 30 16.46 10.69 -14.26
C GLY A 30 17.29 11.77 -13.57
N SER A 31 17.53 11.62 -12.28
CA SER A 31 18.17 12.65 -11.44
C SER A 31 19.67 12.44 -11.25
N LEU A 32 20.30 11.41 -11.87
CA LEU A 32 21.72 11.11 -11.68
C LEU A 32 22.58 12.35 -11.94
N ASP A 33 23.39 12.73 -10.95
CA ASP A 33 24.26 13.91 -10.91
C ASP A 33 23.54 15.27 -11.05
N HIS A 34 22.19 15.28 -10.95
CA HIS A 34 21.33 16.47 -10.98
C HIS A 34 20.39 16.56 -9.78
N GLU A 35 20.60 15.75 -8.73
CA GLU A 35 19.69 15.61 -7.59
C GLU A 35 19.46 16.95 -6.88
N GLU A 36 20.50 17.78 -6.75
CA GLU A 36 20.39 19.13 -6.15
C GLU A 36 19.51 20.05 -6.99
N GLN A 37 19.72 20.05 -8.32
CA GLN A 37 18.91 20.84 -9.25
C GLN A 37 17.45 20.40 -9.22
N ASP A 38 17.22 19.10 -9.23
CA ASP A 38 15.89 18.50 -9.25
C ASP A 38 15.16 18.81 -7.95
N ALA A 39 15.78 18.64 -6.79
CA ALA A 39 15.17 18.97 -5.50
C ALA A 39 14.75 20.45 -5.43
N LYS A 40 15.60 21.39 -5.90
CA LYS A 40 15.27 22.82 -6.01
C LYS A 40 14.09 23.06 -6.95
N THR A 41 14.07 22.35 -8.08
CA THR A 41 12.98 22.46 -9.08
C THR A 41 11.66 21.95 -8.51
N TYR A 42 11.68 20.79 -7.84
CA TYR A 42 10.51 20.20 -7.21
C TYR A 42 9.92 21.14 -6.13
N ASN A 43 10.78 21.70 -5.28
CA ASN A 43 10.37 22.74 -4.33
C ASN A 43 9.74 23.95 -5.04
N GLY A 44 10.38 24.46 -6.10
CA GLY A 44 9.87 25.62 -6.85
C GLY A 44 8.58 25.37 -7.63
N TRP A 45 8.27 24.11 -7.95
CA TRP A 45 7.01 23.69 -8.57
C TRP A 45 5.90 23.41 -7.56
N GLY A 46 6.22 23.34 -6.26
CA GLY A 46 5.26 23.03 -5.22
C GLY A 46 4.95 21.53 -5.11
N VAL A 47 5.91 20.67 -5.45
CA VAL A 47 5.74 19.22 -5.34
C VAL A 47 5.52 18.80 -3.88
N ASP A 48 4.53 17.94 -3.64
CA ASP A 48 4.17 17.39 -2.33
C ASP A 48 4.63 15.92 -2.16
N TYR A 49 4.83 15.21 -3.26
CA TYR A 49 5.12 13.78 -3.27
C TYR A 49 6.12 13.45 -4.37
N LEU A 50 7.20 12.76 -4.04
CA LEU A 50 8.19 12.24 -4.99
C LEU A 50 8.23 10.72 -4.91
N LYS A 51 7.80 10.02 -5.98
CA LYS A 51 8.12 8.60 -6.18
C LYS A 51 9.49 8.52 -6.83
N TYR A 52 10.45 7.92 -6.13
CA TYR A 52 11.84 7.82 -6.56
C TYR A 52 12.21 6.36 -6.80
N ASP A 53 12.25 5.99 -8.08
CA ASP A 53 12.36 4.61 -8.55
C ASP A 53 13.84 4.18 -8.68
N TRP A 54 14.04 2.87 -8.87
CA TRP A 54 15.36 2.29 -9.14
C TRP A 54 15.74 2.30 -10.63
N CYS A 55 14.80 2.58 -11.53
CA CYS A 55 15.01 2.56 -12.98
C CYS A 55 16.21 3.40 -13.41
N GLY A 56 16.98 2.88 -14.35
CA GLY A 56 18.19 3.54 -14.86
C GLY A 56 19.40 3.44 -13.94
N TYR A 57 19.23 3.23 -12.63
CA TYR A 57 20.34 3.11 -11.69
C TYR A 57 21.04 1.74 -11.73
N SER A 58 20.35 0.70 -12.16
CA SER A 58 20.88 -0.68 -12.23
C SER A 58 22.23 -0.73 -12.95
N ARG A 59 22.35 -0.02 -14.05
CA ARG A 59 23.58 0.00 -14.86
C ARG A 59 24.79 0.54 -14.09
N LYS A 60 24.59 1.62 -13.34
CA LYS A 60 25.63 2.20 -12.48
C LYS A 60 25.93 1.26 -11.31
N PHE A 61 24.90 0.73 -10.69
CA PHE A 61 25.01 -0.22 -9.58
C PHE A 61 25.80 -1.47 -9.98
N ASP A 62 25.50 -2.06 -11.15
CA ASP A 62 26.20 -3.24 -11.67
C ASP A 62 27.65 -2.92 -12.04
N ALA A 63 27.90 -1.73 -12.59
CA ALA A 63 29.25 -1.29 -12.94
C ALA A 63 30.13 -1.05 -11.70
N ASP A 64 29.55 -0.57 -10.59
CA ASP A 64 30.26 -0.37 -9.33
C ASP A 64 30.60 -1.71 -8.65
N GLY A 65 29.84 -2.79 -8.93
CA GLY A 65 30.07 -4.15 -8.40
C GLY A 65 29.92 -4.29 -6.88
N ASP A 66 29.41 -3.26 -6.20
CA ASP A 66 29.19 -3.23 -4.75
C ASP A 66 27.77 -3.67 -4.43
N LEU A 67 27.61 -4.87 -3.86
CA LEU A 67 26.31 -5.44 -3.47
C LEU A 67 26.00 -5.22 -1.98
N SER A 68 26.72 -4.35 -1.30
CA SER A 68 26.45 -4.02 0.11
C SER A 68 25.12 -3.28 0.26
N VAL A 69 24.51 -3.36 1.44
CA VAL A 69 23.32 -2.56 1.78
C VAL A 69 23.57 -1.08 1.55
N ALA A 70 24.79 -0.59 1.83
CA ALA A 70 25.17 0.80 1.62
C ALA A 70 25.07 1.24 0.15
N ALA A 71 25.33 0.33 -0.79
CA ALA A 71 25.20 0.63 -2.22
C ALA A 71 23.73 0.84 -2.63
N TYR A 72 22.79 0.07 -2.05
CA TYR A 72 21.36 0.27 -2.25
C TYR A 72 20.85 1.56 -1.59
N VAL A 73 21.38 1.93 -0.43
CA VAL A 73 20.98 3.14 0.32
C VAL A 73 21.49 4.42 -0.35
N ARG A 74 22.71 4.40 -0.89
CA ARG A 74 23.45 5.58 -1.38
C ARG A 74 22.65 6.52 -2.31
N PRO A 75 21.95 6.05 -3.35
CA PRO A 75 21.22 6.95 -4.25
C PRO A 75 20.03 7.63 -3.58
N TYR A 76 19.37 6.95 -2.64
CA TYR A 76 18.25 7.51 -1.90
C TYR A 76 18.71 8.51 -0.84
N LEU A 77 19.82 8.22 -0.16
CA LEU A 77 20.44 9.16 0.78
C LEU A 77 20.88 10.45 0.06
N LYS A 78 21.45 10.33 -1.14
CA LYS A 78 21.88 11.51 -1.92
C LYS A 78 20.70 12.43 -2.25
N MET A 79 19.57 11.90 -2.73
CA MET A 79 18.36 12.70 -2.99
C MET A 79 17.79 13.27 -1.71
N GLN A 80 17.73 12.49 -0.63
CA GLN A 80 17.23 12.92 0.67
C GLN A 80 17.95 14.16 1.21
N GLU A 81 19.28 14.21 1.12
CA GLU A 81 20.09 15.36 1.56
C GLU A 81 19.64 16.65 0.87
N TYR A 82 19.36 16.60 -0.42
CA TYR A 82 18.91 17.76 -1.19
C TYR A 82 17.43 18.10 -0.97
N LEU A 83 16.57 17.11 -0.75
CA LEU A 83 15.18 17.35 -0.38
C LEU A 83 15.09 18.05 1.00
N ARG A 84 15.88 17.61 1.98
CA ARG A 84 15.97 18.25 3.31
C ARG A 84 16.45 19.68 3.27
N ALA A 85 17.28 20.03 2.31
CA ALA A 85 17.77 21.39 2.14
C ALA A 85 16.69 22.35 1.58
N GLN A 86 15.53 21.82 1.16
CA GLN A 86 14.44 22.66 0.67
C GLN A 86 13.50 23.06 1.82
N PRO A 87 12.86 24.25 1.74
CA PRO A 87 11.91 24.69 2.76
C PRO A 87 10.58 23.93 2.73
N ARG A 88 10.27 23.23 1.62
CA ARG A 88 9.03 22.47 1.46
C ARG A 88 9.23 21.03 1.90
N ASP A 89 8.30 20.52 2.70
CA ASP A 89 8.22 19.10 3.03
C ASP A 89 7.63 18.31 1.84
N ILE A 90 8.38 17.30 1.39
CA ILE A 90 8.01 16.45 0.25
C ILE A 90 7.95 15.01 0.74
N PHE A 91 6.76 14.38 0.60
CA PHE A 91 6.60 12.96 0.89
C PHE A 91 7.53 12.14 -0.03
N TYR A 92 8.49 11.43 0.57
CA TYR A 92 9.52 10.71 -0.17
C TYR A 92 9.19 9.21 -0.21
N SER A 93 8.85 8.72 -1.41
CA SER A 93 8.44 7.33 -1.66
C SER A 93 9.52 6.59 -2.45
N LEU A 94 10.08 5.54 -1.85
CA LEU A 94 11.12 4.73 -2.50
C LEU A 94 10.49 3.59 -3.31
N CYS A 95 10.89 3.43 -4.55
CA CYS A 95 10.46 2.33 -5.40
C CYS A 95 11.68 1.53 -5.88
N GLN A 96 12.22 0.69 -5.00
CA GLN A 96 13.36 -0.17 -5.29
C GLN A 96 13.05 -1.67 -5.05
N TYR A 97 11.76 -2.03 -5.10
CA TYR A 97 11.27 -3.41 -5.21
C TYR A 97 11.57 -4.33 -4.02
N GLY A 98 11.83 -3.79 -2.82
CA GLY A 98 12.13 -4.57 -1.62
C GLY A 98 13.58 -5.03 -1.51
N MET A 99 14.45 -4.60 -2.43
CA MET A 99 15.87 -4.98 -2.43
C MET A 99 16.57 -4.54 -1.15
N ALA A 100 17.49 -5.37 -0.69
CA ALA A 100 18.28 -5.16 0.53
C ALA A 100 17.42 -4.89 1.78
N ASP A 101 16.20 -5.49 1.84
CA ASP A 101 15.28 -5.31 2.96
C ASP A 101 14.99 -3.82 3.28
N VAL A 102 14.55 -3.06 2.29
CA VAL A 102 14.34 -1.60 2.39
C VAL A 102 13.58 -1.18 3.65
N TRP A 103 12.66 -1.98 4.14
CA TRP A 103 11.92 -1.73 5.38
C TRP A 103 12.80 -1.58 6.61
N LYS A 104 14.03 -2.13 6.58
CA LYS A 104 14.99 -2.01 7.68
C LYS A 104 15.76 -0.69 7.68
N TRP A 105 15.87 -0.03 6.53
CA TRP A 105 16.68 1.19 6.39
C TRP A 105 15.95 2.38 5.78
N GLY A 106 14.78 2.18 5.16
CA GLY A 106 14.06 3.25 4.46
C GLY A 106 13.80 4.48 5.33
N HIS A 107 13.45 4.31 6.61
CA HIS A 107 13.27 5.42 7.53
C HIS A 107 14.57 6.21 7.81
N ALA A 108 15.74 5.56 7.69
CA ALA A 108 17.03 6.23 7.93
C ALA A 108 17.43 7.20 6.81
N VAL A 109 16.78 7.11 5.66
CA VAL A 109 16.89 8.07 4.55
C VAL A 109 15.66 8.98 4.47
N ASP A 110 14.93 9.15 5.58
CA ASP A 110 13.68 9.93 5.71
C ASP A 110 12.60 9.55 4.70
N ALA A 111 12.61 8.32 4.23
CA ALA A 111 11.54 7.86 3.36
C ALA A 111 10.22 7.72 4.16
N ASN A 112 9.15 8.23 3.57
CA ASN A 112 7.80 8.12 4.12
C ASN A 112 7.08 6.85 3.66
N SER A 113 7.52 6.24 2.58
CA SER A 113 7.08 4.90 2.16
C SER A 113 8.13 4.20 1.32
N TRP A 114 8.00 2.88 1.20
CA TRP A 114 8.89 2.08 0.38
C TRP A 114 8.18 0.85 -0.19
N ARG A 115 8.37 0.60 -1.48
CA ARG A 115 7.92 -0.60 -2.15
C ARG A 115 8.60 -1.83 -1.55
N THR A 116 7.83 -2.83 -1.21
CA THR A 116 8.30 -4.06 -0.55
C THR A 116 8.53 -5.21 -1.51
N THR A 117 8.08 -5.08 -2.76
CA THR A 117 8.15 -6.09 -3.83
C THR A 117 8.32 -5.45 -5.20
N GLY A 118 8.51 -6.27 -6.23
CA GLY A 118 8.29 -5.92 -7.63
C GLY A 118 6.85 -5.48 -7.90
N ASP A 119 6.56 -5.12 -9.15
CA ASP A 119 5.25 -4.56 -9.53
C ASP A 119 4.13 -5.58 -9.43
N ILE A 120 2.98 -5.11 -8.94
CA ILE A 120 1.75 -5.89 -8.88
C ILE A 120 1.13 -6.02 -10.28
N THR A 121 0.53 -7.17 -10.53
CA THR A 121 -0.38 -7.39 -11.66
C THR A 121 -1.76 -7.77 -11.16
N ASP A 122 -2.77 -7.58 -11.99
CA ASP A 122 -4.17 -7.88 -11.69
C ASP A 122 -4.47 -9.39 -11.78
N THR A 123 -3.70 -10.19 -11.05
CA THR A 123 -3.89 -11.64 -10.92
C THR A 123 -3.88 -12.04 -9.45
N TRP A 124 -4.66 -13.07 -9.10
CA TRP A 124 -4.67 -13.58 -7.73
C TRP A 124 -3.28 -13.95 -7.22
N GLN A 125 -2.46 -14.61 -8.03
CA GLN A 125 -1.12 -15.02 -7.65
C GLN A 125 -0.23 -13.84 -7.27
N SER A 126 -0.32 -12.75 -8.03
CA SER A 126 0.42 -11.51 -7.75
C SER A 126 -0.06 -10.87 -6.45
N LEU A 127 -1.37 -10.71 -6.29
CA LEU A 127 -2.01 -10.17 -5.09
C LEU A 127 -1.67 -11.00 -3.85
N TYR A 128 -1.80 -12.34 -3.95
CA TYR A 128 -1.50 -13.26 -2.86
C TYR A 128 -0.04 -13.14 -2.41
N TYR A 129 0.91 -13.19 -3.35
CA TYR A 129 2.32 -13.10 -3.02
C TYR A 129 2.68 -11.75 -2.40
N ILE A 130 2.24 -10.66 -3.01
CA ILE A 130 2.58 -9.29 -2.59
C ILE A 130 1.90 -8.92 -1.28
N GLY A 131 0.61 -9.22 -1.16
CA GLY A 131 -0.21 -8.90 0.00
C GLY A 131 -0.02 -9.87 1.15
N PHE A 132 -0.33 -11.16 0.95
CA PHE A 132 -0.41 -12.11 2.06
C PHE A 132 0.95 -12.70 2.45
N VAL A 133 1.79 -13.03 1.47
CA VAL A 133 3.08 -13.67 1.75
C VAL A 133 4.10 -12.62 2.21
N ARG A 134 4.29 -11.58 1.42
CA ARG A 134 5.34 -10.60 1.68
C ARG A 134 5.04 -9.70 2.89
N GLN A 135 3.79 -9.26 3.08
CA GLN A 135 3.46 -8.33 4.15
C GLN A 135 3.34 -8.99 5.53
N ALA A 136 3.27 -10.31 5.62
CA ALA A 136 2.98 -11.03 6.87
C ALA A 136 3.88 -10.65 8.04
N GLU A 137 5.16 -10.37 7.79
CA GLU A 137 6.16 -10.08 8.82
C GLU A 137 6.64 -8.62 8.80
N LEU A 138 6.04 -7.76 7.97
CA LEU A 138 6.53 -6.39 7.79
C LEU A 138 5.87 -5.35 8.71
N TYR A 139 4.85 -5.74 9.49
CA TYR A 139 4.13 -4.85 10.40
C TYR A 139 5.03 -4.09 11.40
N PRO A 140 6.20 -4.61 11.89
CA PRO A 140 7.02 -3.88 12.83
C PRO A 140 7.76 -2.68 12.22
N TYR A 141 7.83 -2.62 10.88
CA TYR A 141 8.59 -1.59 10.16
C TYR A 141 7.72 -0.43 9.67
N ALA A 142 6.39 -0.54 9.79
CA ALA A 142 5.46 0.52 9.42
C ALA A 142 4.91 1.27 10.63
N GLY A 143 4.65 2.55 10.46
CA GLY A 143 4.06 3.41 11.49
C GLY A 143 3.86 4.83 10.99
N PRO A 144 3.39 5.75 11.85
CA PRO A 144 3.20 7.14 11.47
C PRO A 144 4.45 7.75 10.84
N GLY A 145 4.29 8.28 9.63
CA GLY A 145 5.37 8.91 8.86
C GLY A 145 6.21 7.96 8.00
N HIS A 146 6.02 6.63 8.10
CA HIS A 146 6.77 5.66 7.31
C HIS A 146 5.95 4.37 7.11
N TRP A 147 5.73 3.98 5.85
CA TRP A 147 4.76 2.97 5.47
C TRP A 147 5.37 1.91 4.53
N ASN A 148 5.01 0.64 4.74
CA ASN A 148 5.23 -0.40 3.74
C ASN A 148 4.27 -0.16 2.57
N ASP A 149 4.78 -0.22 1.36
CA ASP A 149 4.02 -0.04 0.13
C ASP A 149 3.96 -1.38 -0.65
N PRO A 150 2.83 -2.07 -0.63
CA PRO A 150 2.62 -3.31 -1.39
C PRO A 150 2.30 -3.06 -2.87
N ASP A 151 2.44 -1.82 -3.34
CA ASP A 151 2.09 -1.33 -4.66
C ASP A 151 0.63 -0.86 -4.82
N MET A 152 0.32 -0.41 -6.03
CA MET A 152 -0.93 0.23 -6.41
C MET A 152 -2.15 -0.70 -6.36
N LEU A 153 -3.33 -0.09 -6.39
CA LEU A 153 -4.61 -0.79 -6.51
C LEU A 153 -4.86 -1.16 -7.98
N VAL A 154 -5.17 -2.44 -8.23
CA VAL A 154 -5.42 -2.97 -9.57
C VAL A 154 -6.87 -3.40 -9.75
N VAL A 155 -7.79 -2.46 -9.49
CA VAL A 155 -9.25 -2.62 -9.61
C VAL A 155 -9.81 -1.76 -10.76
N GLY A 156 -10.96 -2.12 -11.29
CA GLY A 156 -11.61 -1.40 -12.39
C GLY A 156 -10.87 -1.54 -13.73
N LYS A 157 -10.69 -0.45 -14.47
CA LYS A 157 -9.93 -0.41 -15.72
C LYS A 157 -8.45 -0.23 -15.45
N VAL A 158 -7.66 -1.25 -15.75
CA VAL A 158 -6.22 -1.33 -15.45
C VAL A 158 -5.41 -1.60 -16.73
N GLY A 159 -4.09 -1.45 -16.63
CA GLY A 159 -3.14 -1.72 -17.70
C GLY A 159 -2.17 -0.56 -17.93
N TRP A 160 -1.08 -0.83 -18.66
CA TRP A 160 -0.03 0.12 -18.94
C TRP A 160 -0.25 0.79 -20.30
N GLY A 161 -0.45 2.10 -20.32
CA GLY A 161 -0.60 2.89 -21.55
C GLY A 161 -1.93 2.61 -22.29
N PRO A 162 -1.93 2.53 -23.64
CA PRO A 162 -3.15 2.47 -24.44
C PRO A 162 -3.88 1.11 -24.39
N LYS A 163 -3.38 0.13 -23.66
CA LYS A 163 -3.95 -1.22 -23.57
C LYS A 163 -4.71 -1.43 -22.26
N LEU A 164 -5.63 -0.51 -21.97
CA LEU A 164 -6.53 -0.67 -20.83
C LEU A 164 -7.47 -1.86 -21.03
N HIS A 165 -7.73 -2.57 -19.95
CA HIS A 165 -8.68 -3.69 -19.88
C HIS A 165 -9.36 -3.72 -18.52
N ASP A 166 -10.47 -4.44 -18.39
CA ASP A 166 -11.06 -4.70 -17.09
C ASP A 166 -10.09 -5.57 -16.26
N THR A 167 -9.99 -5.26 -14.96
CA THR A 167 -9.16 -6.08 -14.08
C THR A 167 -9.56 -7.57 -14.19
N ARG A 168 -8.59 -8.46 -14.15
CA ARG A 168 -8.81 -9.91 -14.16
C ARG A 168 -9.15 -10.46 -12.78
N LEU A 169 -9.05 -9.64 -11.74
CA LEU A 169 -9.49 -10.01 -10.40
C LEU A 169 -11.01 -10.17 -10.36
N THR A 170 -11.48 -11.25 -9.78
CA THR A 170 -12.91 -11.44 -9.52
C THR A 170 -13.42 -10.36 -8.55
N PRO A 171 -14.76 -10.17 -8.40
CA PRO A 171 -15.28 -9.25 -7.39
C PRO A 171 -14.79 -9.55 -5.99
N ASP A 172 -14.75 -10.81 -5.56
CA ASP A 172 -14.27 -11.20 -4.24
C ASP A 172 -12.77 -10.91 -4.05
N GLU A 173 -11.96 -11.14 -5.07
CA GLU A 173 -10.54 -10.78 -5.07
C GLU A 173 -10.32 -9.26 -5.00
N GLN A 174 -11.20 -8.46 -5.61
CA GLN A 174 -11.14 -7.01 -5.52
C GLN A 174 -11.53 -6.52 -4.10
N TYR A 175 -12.56 -7.10 -3.48
CA TYR A 175 -12.87 -6.86 -2.06
C TYR A 175 -11.70 -7.24 -1.15
N THR A 176 -11.09 -8.37 -1.39
CA THR A 176 -9.90 -8.85 -0.67
C THR A 176 -8.72 -7.88 -0.83
N HIS A 177 -8.47 -7.42 -2.05
CA HIS A 177 -7.40 -6.47 -2.35
C HIS A 177 -7.54 -5.16 -1.54
N ILE A 178 -8.69 -4.51 -1.63
CA ILE A 178 -8.93 -3.24 -0.91
C ILE A 178 -8.90 -3.47 0.61
N SER A 179 -9.56 -4.53 1.12
CA SER A 179 -9.57 -4.85 2.56
C SER A 179 -8.16 -5.04 3.11
N LEU A 180 -7.33 -5.82 2.42
CA LEU A 180 -5.97 -6.08 2.86
C LEU A 180 -5.12 -4.80 2.82
N TRP A 181 -5.17 -4.00 1.74
CA TRP A 181 -4.42 -2.74 1.65
C TRP A 181 -4.82 -1.74 2.73
N THR A 182 -6.09 -1.64 3.07
CA THR A 182 -6.54 -0.78 4.17
C THR A 182 -6.09 -1.29 5.54
N LEU A 183 -6.09 -2.60 5.77
CA LEU A 183 -5.51 -3.21 6.97
C LEU A 183 -4.01 -2.97 7.06
N LEU A 184 -3.29 -3.04 5.96
CA LEU A 184 -1.85 -2.80 5.90
C LEU A 184 -1.47 -1.33 6.11
N ALA A 185 -2.42 -0.41 6.22
CA ALA A 185 -2.17 1.04 6.19
C ALA A 185 -1.34 1.46 4.97
N ALA A 186 -1.54 0.77 3.86
CA ALA A 186 -0.78 0.96 2.63
C ALA A 186 -1.14 2.28 1.93
N ASN A 187 -0.24 2.74 1.08
CA ASN A 187 -0.53 3.80 0.14
C ASN A 187 -1.63 3.32 -0.83
N MET A 188 -2.75 4.04 -0.88
CA MET A 188 -3.88 3.71 -1.75
C MET A 188 -3.69 4.34 -3.13
N LEU A 189 -2.58 4.00 -3.81
CA LEU A 189 -2.25 4.52 -5.14
C LEU A 189 -3.10 3.83 -6.20
N MET A 190 -3.90 4.61 -6.92
CA MET A 190 -4.76 4.07 -7.97
C MET A 190 -3.97 3.72 -9.23
N GLY A 191 -3.98 2.44 -9.63
CA GLY A 191 -3.32 1.92 -10.84
C GLY A 191 -4.27 1.77 -12.03
N GLY A 192 -5.46 2.39 -11.98
CA GLY A 192 -6.50 2.30 -12.98
C GLY A 192 -6.91 3.65 -13.57
N ASP A 193 -7.71 3.61 -14.63
CA ASP A 193 -8.29 4.79 -15.27
C ASP A 193 -9.57 5.22 -14.55
N LEU A 194 -9.48 6.27 -13.74
CA LEU A 194 -10.61 6.82 -12.99
C LEU A 194 -11.70 7.41 -13.90
N SER A 195 -11.37 7.78 -15.16
CA SER A 195 -12.35 8.33 -16.10
C SER A 195 -13.32 7.27 -16.64
N GLN A 196 -12.99 5.98 -16.48
CA GLN A 196 -13.80 4.84 -16.90
C GLN A 196 -14.26 3.98 -15.72
N MET A 197 -14.34 4.55 -14.53
CA MET A 197 -14.76 3.87 -13.33
C MET A 197 -16.26 3.54 -13.37
N ASP A 198 -16.62 2.28 -13.17
CA ASP A 198 -17.99 1.81 -13.02
C ASP A 198 -18.50 1.94 -11.57
N ASP A 199 -19.81 1.71 -11.38
CA ASP A 199 -20.44 1.82 -10.04
C ASP A 199 -19.84 0.83 -9.03
N PHE A 200 -19.43 -0.35 -9.47
CA PHE A 200 -18.80 -1.34 -8.59
C PHE A 200 -17.44 -0.84 -8.10
N THR A 201 -16.58 -0.41 -9.01
CA THR A 201 -15.26 0.16 -8.67
C THR A 201 -15.40 1.41 -7.82
N PHE A 202 -16.40 2.27 -8.12
CA PHE A 202 -16.71 3.43 -7.29
C PHE A 202 -17.09 3.01 -5.86
N GLY A 203 -17.95 1.99 -5.71
CA GLY A 203 -18.34 1.44 -4.41
C GLY A 203 -17.15 0.89 -3.61
N LEU A 204 -16.21 0.22 -4.27
CA LEU A 204 -14.98 -0.28 -3.64
C LEU A 204 -14.10 0.87 -3.12
N LEU A 205 -13.87 1.90 -3.93
CA LEU A 205 -12.93 2.98 -3.62
C LEU A 205 -13.52 4.06 -2.70
N CYS A 206 -14.84 4.23 -2.70
CA CYS A 206 -15.51 5.32 -1.99
C CYS A 206 -16.26 4.86 -0.73
N ASN A 207 -16.06 3.62 -0.25
CA ASN A 207 -16.62 3.18 1.03
C ASN A 207 -15.93 3.92 2.19
N ASN A 208 -16.65 4.81 2.84
CA ASN A 208 -16.11 5.67 3.90
C ASN A 208 -15.62 4.88 5.13
N GLU A 209 -16.29 3.77 5.49
CA GLU A 209 -15.91 2.97 6.66
C GLU A 209 -14.62 2.18 6.38
N VAL A 210 -14.50 1.61 5.19
CA VAL A 210 -13.28 0.92 4.75
C VAL A 210 -12.11 1.91 4.65
N ASN A 211 -12.33 3.09 4.05
CA ASN A 211 -11.31 4.13 3.95
C ASN A 211 -10.89 4.68 5.32
N ALA A 212 -11.82 4.78 6.28
CA ALA A 212 -11.52 5.20 7.64
C ALA A 212 -10.55 4.23 8.35
N ILE A 213 -10.60 2.92 8.03
CA ILE A 213 -9.62 1.98 8.56
C ILE A 213 -8.22 2.31 8.03
N ASN A 214 -8.06 2.59 6.74
CA ASN A 214 -6.77 2.99 6.17
C ASN A 214 -6.23 4.26 6.84
N GLN A 215 -7.09 5.26 7.03
CA GLN A 215 -6.78 6.58 7.55
C GLN A 215 -6.76 6.68 9.08
N ASP A 216 -6.85 5.56 9.79
CA ASP A 216 -6.86 5.57 11.26
C ASP A 216 -5.61 6.22 11.85
N ALA A 217 -5.81 7.17 12.77
CA ALA A 217 -4.76 8.03 13.33
C ALA A 217 -3.68 7.28 14.13
N LEU A 218 -3.96 6.04 14.58
CA LEU A 218 -2.96 5.22 15.25
C LEU A 218 -1.85 4.79 14.28
N GLY A 219 -2.13 4.75 12.98
CA GLY A 219 -1.17 4.46 11.92
C GLY A 219 -0.51 3.08 12.01
N LYS A 220 -1.14 2.10 12.65
CA LYS A 220 -0.60 0.74 12.78
C LYS A 220 -0.94 -0.10 11.56
N GLN A 221 0.04 -0.86 11.08
CA GLN A 221 -0.21 -1.92 10.10
C GLN A 221 -0.82 -3.13 10.81
N ALA A 222 -1.74 -3.83 10.14
CA ALA A 222 -2.29 -5.09 10.62
C ALA A 222 -1.19 -6.17 10.76
N LYS A 223 -1.42 -7.07 11.70
CA LYS A 223 -0.65 -8.30 11.88
C LYS A 223 -1.52 -9.49 11.47
N ARG A 224 -0.92 -10.48 10.83
CA ARG A 224 -1.55 -11.78 10.63
C ARG A 224 -1.46 -12.57 11.93
N ASP A 225 -2.57 -12.61 12.68
CA ASP A 225 -2.62 -13.32 13.98
C ASP A 225 -3.00 -14.80 13.83
N VAL A 226 -3.69 -15.16 12.74
CA VAL A 226 -4.09 -16.55 12.47
C VAL A 226 -3.67 -16.98 11.06
N LEU A 227 -3.13 -18.18 10.98
CA LEU A 227 -2.91 -18.94 9.75
C LEU A 227 -3.37 -20.38 10.03
N ASP A 228 -4.53 -20.76 9.50
CA ASP A 228 -5.13 -22.07 9.70
C ASP A 228 -5.60 -22.62 8.34
N GLY A 229 -4.76 -23.48 7.73
CA GLY A 229 -4.94 -23.91 6.36
C GLY A 229 -4.99 -22.72 5.39
N ASP A 230 -6.10 -22.58 4.67
CA ASP A 230 -6.35 -21.49 3.73
C ASP A 230 -6.99 -20.25 4.40
N ILE A 231 -7.28 -20.31 5.71
CA ILE A 231 -7.85 -19.18 6.44
C ILE A 231 -6.74 -18.35 7.07
N GLN A 232 -6.76 -17.04 6.76
CA GLN A 232 -5.90 -16.06 7.39
C GLN A 232 -6.73 -15.00 8.08
N ILE A 233 -6.41 -14.68 9.35
CA ILE A 233 -7.05 -13.57 10.05
C ILE A 233 -6.00 -12.52 10.35
N TRP A 234 -6.26 -11.32 9.84
CA TRP A 234 -5.43 -10.15 10.02
C TRP A 234 -6.14 -9.14 10.90
N GLN A 235 -5.45 -8.62 11.91
CA GLN A 235 -6.01 -7.69 12.87
C GLN A 235 -5.19 -6.40 12.93
N ARG A 236 -5.90 -5.27 12.94
CA ARG A 236 -5.35 -3.93 13.09
C ARG A 236 -6.00 -3.22 14.27
N PRO A 237 -5.24 -2.77 15.29
CA PRO A 237 -5.77 -1.91 16.34
C PRO A 237 -6.05 -0.51 15.80
N LEU A 238 -7.13 0.11 16.29
CA LEU A 238 -7.60 1.44 15.88
C LEU A 238 -7.52 2.44 17.05
N ALA A 239 -7.44 3.72 16.72
CA ALA A 239 -7.31 4.81 17.69
C ALA A 239 -8.48 4.92 18.68
N ASP A 240 -9.68 4.47 18.30
CA ASP A 240 -10.88 4.46 19.15
C ASP A 240 -10.96 3.25 20.09
N GLY A 241 -9.92 2.42 20.13
CA GLY A 241 -9.86 1.21 20.95
C GLY A 241 -10.58 0.00 20.35
N CYS A 242 -11.13 0.11 19.14
CA CYS A 242 -11.64 -1.02 18.36
C CYS A 242 -10.50 -1.72 17.60
N HIS A 243 -10.87 -2.84 16.97
CA HIS A 243 -9.99 -3.53 16.01
C HIS A 243 -10.70 -3.70 14.68
N ALA A 244 -9.99 -3.49 13.59
CA ALA A 244 -10.40 -3.95 12.27
C ALA A 244 -9.85 -5.37 12.06
N ILE A 245 -10.70 -6.28 11.60
CA ILE A 245 -10.37 -7.69 11.38
C ILE A 245 -10.77 -8.08 9.96
N GLY A 246 -9.83 -8.58 9.19
CA GLY A 246 -10.08 -9.27 7.92
C GLY A 246 -9.99 -10.78 8.11
N ILE A 247 -11.07 -11.49 7.82
CA ILE A 247 -11.12 -12.95 7.77
C ILE A 247 -11.03 -13.33 6.30
N PHE A 248 -9.87 -13.76 5.87
CA PHE A 248 -9.57 -14.07 4.47
C PHE A 248 -9.57 -15.57 4.22
N ASN A 249 -10.15 -15.98 3.12
CA ASN A 249 -10.01 -17.31 2.56
C ASN A 249 -9.10 -17.23 1.32
N VAL A 250 -7.89 -17.76 1.43
CA VAL A 250 -6.93 -17.75 0.31
C VAL A 250 -6.95 -19.06 -0.51
N GLY A 251 -7.86 -19.96 -0.16
CA GLY A 251 -8.04 -21.26 -0.82
C GLY A 251 -8.98 -21.20 -2.03
N SER A 252 -9.07 -22.32 -2.73
CA SER A 252 -9.86 -22.49 -3.96
C SER A 252 -11.32 -22.89 -3.74
N GLU A 253 -11.73 -23.10 -2.49
CA GLU A 253 -13.09 -23.51 -2.11
C GLU A 253 -13.67 -22.53 -1.09
N ASP A 254 -15.00 -22.35 -1.09
CA ASP A 254 -15.69 -21.54 -0.09
C ASP A 254 -15.51 -22.12 1.32
N ALA A 255 -15.41 -21.26 2.31
CA ALA A 255 -15.19 -21.64 3.68
C ALA A 255 -16.24 -21.11 4.65
N ARG A 256 -16.50 -21.87 5.73
CA ARG A 256 -17.23 -21.40 6.91
C ARG A 256 -16.26 -21.28 8.06
N VAL A 257 -16.18 -20.08 8.63
CA VAL A 257 -15.23 -19.75 9.69
C VAL A 257 -15.99 -19.38 10.95
N ASP A 258 -15.76 -20.12 12.02
CA ASP A 258 -16.22 -19.73 13.35
C ASP A 258 -15.11 -18.92 14.03
N LEU A 259 -15.27 -17.60 14.05
CA LEU A 259 -14.29 -16.66 14.60
C LEU A 259 -14.03 -16.92 16.10
N SER A 260 -14.99 -17.48 16.84
CA SER A 260 -14.84 -17.75 18.28
C SER A 260 -13.68 -18.70 18.60
N LYS A 261 -13.32 -19.59 17.67
CA LYS A 261 -12.18 -20.50 17.80
C LYS A 261 -10.84 -19.76 17.92
N TYR A 262 -10.76 -18.53 17.41
CA TYR A 262 -9.54 -17.73 17.34
C TYR A 262 -9.51 -16.58 18.34
N PHE A 263 -10.53 -16.43 19.19
CA PHE A 263 -10.61 -15.34 20.17
C PHE A 263 -9.37 -15.24 21.06
N GLY A 264 -8.83 -16.38 21.48
CA GLY A 264 -7.59 -16.40 22.28
C GLY A 264 -6.37 -15.80 21.55
N GLN A 265 -6.21 -16.08 20.25
CA GLN A 265 -5.12 -15.58 19.43
C GLN A 265 -5.32 -14.08 19.11
N LEU A 266 -6.57 -13.65 18.93
CA LEU A 266 -6.94 -12.28 18.66
C LEU A 266 -7.03 -11.40 19.93
N GLY A 267 -6.88 -11.96 21.11
CA GLY A 267 -7.01 -11.24 22.38
C GLY A 267 -8.44 -10.81 22.69
N ILE A 268 -9.44 -11.40 22.01
CA ILE A 268 -10.86 -11.11 22.21
C ILE A 268 -11.39 -11.95 23.38
N ARG A 269 -11.97 -11.30 24.37
CA ARG A 269 -12.67 -11.99 25.46
C ARG A 269 -14.16 -12.14 25.19
N GLN A 270 -14.75 -11.08 24.64
CA GLN A 270 -16.16 -10.99 24.31
C GLN A 270 -16.32 -9.87 23.28
N LEU A 271 -17.17 -10.07 22.29
CA LEU A 271 -17.57 -9.04 21.33
C LEU A 271 -18.61 -8.12 21.96
N GLN A 272 -18.32 -6.83 22.03
CA GLN A 272 -19.26 -5.80 22.51
C GLN A 272 -20.02 -5.17 21.34
N SER A 273 -19.38 -5.07 20.18
CA SER A 273 -19.99 -4.64 18.93
C SER A 273 -19.29 -5.29 17.76
N VAL A 274 -20.01 -5.52 16.68
CA VAL A 274 -19.48 -6.00 15.38
C VAL A 274 -20.12 -5.17 14.28
N ARG A 275 -19.30 -4.61 13.42
CA ARG A 275 -19.72 -3.83 12.25
C ARG A 275 -19.15 -4.44 10.99
N ASP A 276 -19.98 -4.84 10.03
CA ASP A 276 -19.57 -5.16 8.67
C ASP A 276 -19.22 -3.86 7.94
N LEU A 277 -17.97 -3.73 7.53
CA LEU A 277 -17.44 -2.50 6.93
C LEU A 277 -17.88 -2.34 5.47
N TRP A 278 -18.05 -3.44 4.73
CA TRP A 278 -18.48 -3.37 3.35
C TRP A 278 -19.97 -3.10 3.23
N GLN A 279 -20.81 -3.76 4.03
CA GLN A 279 -22.25 -3.56 4.05
C GLN A 279 -22.66 -2.35 4.90
N GLN A 280 -21.75 -1.78 5.68
CA GLN A 280 -22.01 -0.68 6.63
C GLN A 280 -23.15 -1.01 7.58
N LYS A 281 -23.14 -2.23 8.14
CA LYS A 281 -24.21 -2.81 8.91
C LYS A 281 -23.71 -3.40 10.22
N ASP A 282 -24.48 -3.16 11.31
CA ASP A 282 -24.20 -3.80 12.59
C ASP A 282 -24.64 -5.26 12.54
N LEU A 283 -23.75 -6.14 13.03
CA LEU A 283 -23.97 -7.57 13.12
C LEU A 283 -24.22 -8.01 14.56
N SER A 284 -24.72 -9.24 14.73
CA SER A 284 -24.88 -9.86 16.04
C SER A 284 -23.52 -10.11 16.69
N THR A 285 -23.40 -9.80 17.97
CA THR A 285 -22.20 -10.11 18.78
C THR A 285 -22.14 -11.56 19.24
N THR A 286 -23.22 -12.32 19.06
CA THR A 286 -23.32 -13.74 19.45
C THR A 286 -23.21 -14.71 18.29
N ASP A 287 -23.35 -14.22 17.04
CA ASP A 287 -23.09 -15.02 15.85
C ASP A 287 -21.66 -14.77 15.37
N THR A 288 -20.82 -15.80 15.50
CA THR A 288 -19.40 -15.76 15.14
C THR A 288 -19.09 -16.55 13.87
N ASN A 289 -20.14 -17.03 13.17
CA ASN A 289 -19.99 -17.82 11.97
C ASN A 289 -20.04 -16.95 10.72
N TYR A 290 -18.99 -16.99 9.94
CA TYR A 290 -18.83 -16.25 8.69
C TYR A 290 -18.74 -17.20 7.51
N PHE A 291 -19.37 -16.82 6.40
CA PHE A 291 -19.17 -17.46 5.11
C PHE A 291 -18.18 -16.64 4.30
N VAL A 292 -17.03 -17.22 3.99
CA VAL A 292 -15.96 -16.53 3.25
C VAL A 292 -15.77 -17.25 1.92
N PRO A 293 -16.17 -16.63 0.80
CA PRO A 293 -16.02 -17.26 -0.51
C PRO A 293 -14.54 -17.48 -0.85
N THR A 294 -14.30 -18.31 -1.88
CA THR A 294 -12.95 -18.50 -2.40
C THR A 294 -12.32 -17.16 -2.76
N HIS A 295 -11.08 -16.92 -2.33
CA HIS A 295 -10.32 -15.67 -2.46
C HIS A 295 -11.02 -14.43 -1.87
N GLY A 296 -12.07 -14.64 -1.07
CA GLY A 296 -12.90 -13.58 -0.48
C GLY A 296 -12.45 -13.15 0.91
N VAL A 297 -13.21 -12.21 1.46
CA VAL A 297 -12.98 -11.64 2.78
C VAL A 297 -14.28 -11.28 3.48
N GLU A 298 -14.35 -11.53 4.78
CA GLU A 298 -15.26 -10.86 5.71
C GLU A 298 -14.45 -9.77 6.43
N TYR A 299 -14.90 -8.52 6.33
CA TYR A 299 -14.17 -7.37 6.85
C TYR A 299 -15.00 -6.63 7.88
N ILE A 300 -14.60 -6.78 9.14
CA ILE A 300 -15.37 -6.30 10.28
C ILE A 300 -14.56 -5.37 11.18
N LYS A 301 -15.28 -4.48 11.88
CA LYS A 301 -14.76 -3.71 13.01
C LYS A 301 -15.41 -4.21 14.29
N VAL A 302 -14.58 -4.51 15.30
CA VAL A 302 -15.05 -5.09 16.56
C VAL A 302 -14.55 -4.29 17.78
N ARG A 303 -15.34 -4.37 18.85
CA ARG A 303 -14.97 -3.90 20.20
C ARG A 303 -15.20 -4.99 21.21
#